data_e30cd189d941c6d06b0874f6300fe3b2
#
_entry.id   e30cd189d941c6d06b0874f6300fe3b2
#
_cell.length_a   1.000
_cell.length_b   1.000
_cell.length_c   1.000
_cell.angle_alpha   90.00
_cell.angle_beta   90.00
_cell.angle_gamma   90.00
#
_symmetry.space_group_name_H-M   'P 1'
#
loop_
_entity.id
_entity.type
_entity.pdbx_description
1 polymer ?
#
loop_
_entity_poly.entity_id
_entity_poly.type
_entity_poly.pdbx_seq_one_letter_code
_entity_poly.pdbx_strand_id
1 'polypeptide(L)'
;MSDEKTPEETAEATGPKVRWDDKDLTTSYANVCNVSSTREEVTLLFGTNETGLSQKEMRVRLTERIVLSPYAAKRLAQVIGNVMEEYEKRFGKLEI
;
A
#
# COMPACT_ATOMS: atom_id res chain seq x y z
N MET A 1 -13.18 -11.23 1.29
CA MET A 1 -13.33 -10.62 1.47
C MET A 1 -13.75 -9.98 1.59
N SER A 2 -13.82 -9.59 1.39
CA SER A 2 -14.18 -8.87 1.51
C SER A 2 -14.61 -8.12 1.54
N ASP A 3 -14.92 -8.06 1.27
CA ASP A 3 -15.36 -7.30 1.36
C ASP A 3 -15.21 -6.41 2.05
N GLU A 4 -14.91 -6.34 1.84
CA GLU A 4 -14.81 -5.42 2.81
C GLU A 4 -15.34 -4.10 2.45
N LYS A 5 -15.84 -3.39 3.41
CA LYS A 5 -16.30 -2.07 3.20
C LYS A 5 -15.19 -1.14 3.01
N THR A 6 -15.32 -0.24 2.06
CA THR A 6 -14.30 0.75 1.89
C THR A 6 -14.69 2.01 2.63
N PRO A 7 -13.71 2.81 3.03
CA PRO A 7 -14.02 4.08 3.70
C PRO A 7 -14.85 5.03 2.86
N GLU A 8 -14.78 4.89 1.57
CA GLU A 8 -15.53 5.78 0.71
C GLU A 8 -17.02 5.61 0.87
N GLU A 9 -17.45 4.44 1.31
CA GLU A 9 -18.87 4.23 1.48
C GLU A 9 -19.44 5.07 2.60
N THR A 10 -18.61 5.42 3.56
CA THR A 10 -19.07 6.28 4.63
C THR A 10 -18.89 7.74 4.30
N ALA A 11 -18.12 8.06 3.29
CA ALA A 11 -17.86 9.44 2.94
C ALA A 11 -18.80 9.99 1.90
N GLU A 12 -19.61 9.17 1.30
CA GLU A 12 -20.39 9.64 0.15
C GLU A 12 -21.48 10.62 0.51
N ALA A 13 -21.77 10.80 1.77
CA ALA A 13 -22.77 11.79 2.16
C ALA A 13 -22.32 13.20 1.83
N THR A 14 -21.01 13.45 1.74
CA THR A 14 -20.49 14.79 1.59
C THR A 14 -19.79 15.02 0.28
N GLY A 15 -19.79 14.06 -0.63
CA GLY A 15 -19.12 14.24 -1.89
C GLY A 15 -19.69 13.36 -2.97
N PRO A 16 -19.01 13.30 -4.09
CA PRO A 16 -19.49 12.47 -5.17
C PRO A 16 -19.42 11.01 -4.76
N LYS A 17 -20.32 10.26 -5.35
CA LYS A 17 -20.37 8.84 -5.11
C LYS A 17 -19.19 8.18 -5.79
N VAL A 18 -18.51 7.28 -5.09
CA VAL A 18 -17.35 6.57 -5.64
C VAL A 18 -17.80 5.22 -6.14
N ARG A 19 -17.36 4.89 -7.33
CA ARG A 19 -17.66 3.62 -7.94
C ARG A 19 -16.37 2.89 -8.17
N TRP A 20 -16.22 1.72 -7.58
CA TRP A 20 -14.99 0.95 -7.69
C TRP A 20 -15.15 -0.08 -8.79
N ASP A 21 -14.41 0.11 -9.88
CA ASP A 21 -14.45 -0.77 -11.03
C ASP A 21 -13.22 -1.66 -11.01
N ASP A 22 -13.40 -2.92 -10.72
CA ASP A 22 -12.28 -3.86 -10.58
C ASP A 22 -12.11 -4.76 -11.80
N LYS A 23 -12.70 -4.39 -12.90
CA LYS A 23 -12.69 -5.23 -14.08
C LYS A 23 -11.27 -5.54 -14.57
N ASP A 24 -10.37 -4.57 -14.50
CA ASP A 24 -9.01 -4.75 -14.98
C ASP A 24 -8.01 -4.89 -13.84
N LEU A 25 -8.50 -5.22 -12.67
CA LEU A 25 -7.66 -5.33 -11.49
C LEU A 25 -6.73 -6.52 -11.56
N THR A 26 -5.48 -6.31 -11.19
CA THR A 26 -4.53 -7.40 -11.02
C THR A 26 -4.05 -7.40 -9.59
N THR A 27 -3.54 -8.54 -9.15
CA THR A 27 -3.11 -8.69 -7.77
C THR A 27 -1.67 -9.18 -7.74
N SER A 28 -0.85 -8.54 -6.93
CA SER A 28 0.53 -8.96 -6.73
C SER A 28 0.81 -8.99 -5.23
N TYR A 29 1.65 -9.90 -4.82
CA TYR A 29 2.12 -9.96 -3.45
C TYR A 29 3.48 -9.32 -3.34
N ALA A 30 3.69 -8.55 -2.30
CA ALA A 30 5.01 -7.96 -2.03
C ALA A 30 5.22 -7.91 -0.53
N ASN A 31 6.47 -8.10 -0.11
CA ASN A 31 6.80 -7.95 1.29
C ASN A 31 7.97 -6.99 1.50
N VAL A 32 8.42 -6.33 0.44
CA VAL A 32 9.45 -5.31 0.52
C VAL A 32 9.00 -4.14 -0.32
N CYS A 33 9.15 -2.94 0.23
CA CYS A 33 8.77 -1.73 -0.47
C CYS A 33 9.90 -0.72 -0.35
N ASN A 34 9.99 0.14 -1.33
CA ASN A 34 10.89 1.28 -1.28
C ASN A 34 10.14 2.48 -1.82
N VAL A 35 10.41 3.65 -1.25
CA VAL A 35 9.71 4.87 -1.63
C VAL A 35 10.73 5.97 -1.87
N SER A 36 10.58 6.68 -2.96
CA SER A 36 11.41 7.85 -3.24
C SER A 36 10.53 8.92 -3.88
N SER A 37 11.05 10.13 -3.95
CA SER A 37 10.24 11.19 -4.53
C SER A 37 11.11 12.26 -5.15
N THR A 38 10.53 12.91 -6.14
CA THR A 38 10.95 14.24 -6.57
C THR A 38 9.88 15.20 -6.11
N ARG A 39 9.99 16.44 -6.52
CA ARG A 39 8.94 17.40 -6.20
C ARG A 39 7.62 17.04 -6.87
N GLU A 40 7.68 16.37 -8.00
CA GLU A 40 6.50 16.15 -8.81
C GLU A 40 5.85 14.80 -8.60
N GLU A 41 6.63 13.81 -8.15
CA GLU A 41 6.13 12.45 -8.12
C GLU A 41 6.69 11.67 -6.96
N VAL A 42 5.92 10.70 -6.51
CA VAL A 42 6.36 9.75 -5.50
C VAL A 42 6.35 8.38 -6.16
N THR A 43 7.47 7.68 -6.06
CA THR A 43 7.63 6.38 -6.68
C THR A 43 7.65 5.31 -5.61
N LEU A 44 6.78 4.32 -5.77
CA LEU A 44 6.73 3.16 -4.89
C LEU A 44 7.27 1.97 -5.66
N LEU A 45 8.21 1.27 -5.06
CA LEU A 45 8.72 0.02 -5.62
C LEU A 45 8.31 -1.11 -4.71
N PHE A 46 7.84 -2.18 -5.29
CA PHE A 46 7.37 -3.34 -4.55
C PHE A 46 8.09 -4.58 -5.02
N GLY A 47 8.37 -5.47 -4.10
CA GLY A 47 9.03 -6.70 -4.46
C GLY A 47 9.01 -7.71 -3.33
N THR A 48 9.81 -8.74 -3.51
CA THR A 48 9.92 -9.79 -2.52
C THR A 48 11.37 -9.96 -2.11
N ASN A 49 11.55 -10.29 -0.84
CA ASN A 49 12.86 -10.58 -0.29
C ASN A 49 13.20 -12.02 -0.61
N GLU A 50 14.26 -12.22 -1.38
CA GLU A 50 14.68 -13.56 -1.79
C GLU A 50 16.03 -13.93 -1.18
N THR A 51 16.38 -13.31 -0.08
CA THR A 51 17.65 -13.56 0.57
C THR A 51 17.68 -14.98 1.11
N GLY A 52 18.71 -15.71 0.76
CA GLY A 52 18.88 -17.06 1.27
C GLY A 52 19.46 -17.09 2.66
N LEU A 53 19.57 -18.29 3.22
CA LEU A 53 20.02 -18.45 4.60
C LEU A 53 21.45 -18.02 4.81
N SER A 54 22.31 -18.21 3.85
CA SER A 54 23.72 -17.90 4.01
C SER A 54 24.16 -16.66 3.28
N GLN A 55 23.22 -15.80 2.96
CA GLN A 55 23.51 -14.64 2.15
C GLN A 55 24.23 -13.57 2.95
N LYS A 56 25.19 -12.95 2.33
CA LYS A 56 25.87 -11.81 2.91
C LYS A 56 25.22 -10.52 2.50
N GLU A 57 24.39 -10.54 1.49
CA GLU A 57 23.68 -9.36 1.05
C GLU A 57 22.22 -9.70 0.87
N MET A 58 21.38 -8.69 1.04
CA MET A 58 19.96 -8.88 0.86
C MET A 58 19.63 -8.75 -0.62
N ARG A 59 18.90 -9.73 -1.12
CA ARG A 59 18.48 -9.72 -2.51
C ARG A 59 16.98 -9.47 -2.56
N VAL A 60 16.60 -8.41 -3.25
CA VAL A 60 15.20 -8.04 -3.41
C VAL A 60 14.85 -8.09 -4.88
N ARG A 61 13.81 -8.85 -5.19
CA ARG A 61 13.32 -8.92 -6.55
C ARG A 61 12.17 -7.93 -6.69
N LEU A 62 12.37 -6.89 -7.49
CA LEU A 62 11.36 -5.86 -7.69
C LEU A 62 10.43 -6.28 -8.81
N THR A 63 9.14 -6.19 -8.56
CA THR A 63 8.14 -6.62 -9.51
C THR A 63 7.21 -5.50 -9.97
N GLU A 64 7.06 -4.44 -9.18
CA GLU A 64 6.12 -3.38 -9.53
C GLU A 64 6.69 -2.03 -9.21
N ARG A 65 6.43 -1.09 -10.09
CA ARG A 65 6.68 0.32 -9.82
C ARG A 65 5.38 1.06 -10.00
N ILE A 66 5.00 1.84 -9.00
CA ILE A 66 3.81 2.66 -9.08
C ILE A 66 4.21 4.09 -8.79
N VAL A 67 3.79 4.99 -9.66
CA VAL A 67 4.11 6.40 -9.54
C VAL A 67 2.84 7.14 -9.16
N LEU A 68 2.92 7.92 -8.09
CA LEU A 68 1.80 8.67 -7.58
C LEU A 68 2.09 10.16 -7.62
N SER A 69 1.04 10.96 -7.72
CA SER A 69 1.20 12.37 -7.44
C SER A 69 1.49 12.53 -5.94
N PRO A 70 2.12 13.62 -5.52
CA PRO A 70 2.37 13.81 -4.08
C PRO A 70 1.08 13.82 -3.27
N TYR A 71 0.00 14.36 -3.83
CA TYR A 71 -1.27 14.37 -3.12
C TYR A 71 -1.81 12.96 -2.89
N ALA A 72 -1.75 12.13 -3.93
CA ALA A 72 -2.20 10.74 -3.78
C ALA A 72 -1.33 10.00 -2.79
N ALA A 73 -0.02 10.26 -2.81
CA ALA A 73 0.89 9.59 -1.89
C ALA A 73 0.58 9.97 -0.44
N LYS A 74 0.27 11.25 -0.21
CA LYS A 74 -0.04 11.67 1.15
C LYS A 74 -1.33 11.03 1.64
N ARG A 75 -2.33 10.96 0.77
CA ARG A 75 -3.57 10.31 1.16
C ARG A 75 -3.36 8.82 1.42
N LEU A 76 -2.52 8.18 0.60
CA LEU A 76 -2.21 6.77 0.83
C LEU A 76 -1.57 6.55 2.18
N ALA A 77 -0.62 7.41 2.53
CA ALA A 77 0.06 7.28 3.83
C ALA A 77 -0.94 7.36 4.97
N GLN A 78 -1.91 8.26 4.87
CA GLN A 78 -2.91 8.38 5.92
C GLN A 78 -3.82 7.17 6.00
N VAL A 79 -4.22 6.64 4.85
CA VAL A 79 -5.11 5.49 4.81
C VAL A 79 -4.39 4.26 5.37
N ILE A 80 -3.15 4.05 4.98
CA ILE A 80 -2.40 2.91 5.51
C ILE A 80 -2.21 3.07 7.00
N GLY A 81 -1.92 4.28 7.45
CA GLY A 81 -1.76 4.51 8.89
C GLY A 81 -2.99 4.14 9.67
N ASN A 82 -4.16 4.53 9.16
CA ASN A 82 -5.41 4.21 9.84
C ASN A 82 -5.66 2.70 9.87
N VAL A 83 -5.39 2.04 8.76
CA VAL A 83 -5.57 0.60 8.67
C VAL A 83 -4.66 -0.12 9.65
N MET A 84 -3.40 0.31 9.71
CA MET A 84 -2.46 -0.34 10.60
C MET A 84 -2.77 -0.09 12.06
N GLU A 85 -3.32 1.08 12.37
CA GLU A 85 -3.74 1.35 13.73
C GLU A 85 -4.83 0.37 14.16
N GLU A 86 -5.81 0.15 13.29
CA GLU A 86 -6.85 -0.82 13.58
C GLU A 86 -6.32 -2.24 13.67
N TYR A 87 -5.38 -2.57 12.79
CA TYR A 87 -4.77 -3.88 12.82
C TYR A 87 -4.11 -4.14 14.17
N GLU A 88 -3.34 -3.17 14.65
CA GLU A 88 -2.60 -3.37 15.89
C GLU A 88 -3.51 -3.40 17.11
N LYS A 89 -4.63 -2.71 17.06
CA LYS A 89 -5.60 -2.82 18.14
C LYS A 89 -6.18 -4.22 18.22
N ARG A 90 -6.32 -4.86 17.07
CA ARG A 90 -6.97 -6.15 17.00
C ARG A 90 -6.02 -7.30 17.21
N PHE A 91 -4.82 -7.21 16.67
CA PHE A 91 -3.88 -8.33 16.65
C PHE A 91 -2.60 -8.07 17.42
N GLY A 92 -2.43 -6.89 17.97
CA GLY A 92 -1.24 -6.59 18.72
C GLY A 92 -0.23 -5.80 17.93
N LYS A 93 0.64 -5.11 18.64
CA LYS A 93 1.60 -4.23 18.03
C LYS A 93 2.64 -5.00 17.23
N LEU A 94 2.97 -4.49 16.05
CA LEU A 94 4.01 -5.07 15.23
C LEU A 94 5.36 -4.46 15.62
N GLU A 95 6.33 -5.34 15.85
CA GLU A 95 7.68 -4.90 16.19
C GLU A 95 8.53 -4.97 14.95
N ILE A 96 8.88 -3.82 14.41
CA ILE A 96 9.73 -3.78 13.24
C ILE A 96 10.92 -2.88 13.47
#